data_e084a16234d0b0b1c38e5240a8f8dcfe
#
_entry.id   e084a16234d0b0b1c38e5240a8f8dcfe
#
_cell.length_a   1.000
_cell.length_b   1.000
_cell.length_c   1.000
_cell.angle_alpha   90.00
_cell.angle_beta   90.00
_cell.angle_gamma   90.00
#
_symmetry.space_group_name_H-M   'P 1'
#
loop_
_entity.id
_entity.type
_entity.pdbx_description
1 polymer ?
#
loop_
_entity_poly.entity_id
_entity_poly.type
_entity_poly.pdbx_seq_one_letter_code
_entity_poly.pdbx_strand_id
1 'polypeptide(L)'
;MKRYTCYLSLGANLGERGETLREALRQLSQLPETRLTAVSPFYETAPWGKLDQPAFLNAAAAVKTTLTPQQLLHGCQRIERALGRVRHEHWGARTIDIDLLYIAGVSLASPELVLPHPYLTQRAFVLRPLADIAPELVIEGRPVQEWCRSVEDQEVSPAAELSDPWPLSMIACIDEGRGIGYRGELLVHLPEDMKHFRALTTGGTVIMGRKTLDSFPGGRPLPKRRNIVITHCPDFSREGCEIVHTPKDALRLAGDGEDVWLIGG
;
A
#
# COMPACT_ATOMS: atom_id res chain seq x y z
N MET A 1 -13.18 -20.57 -8.00
CA MET A 1 -11.81 -20.51 -8.61
C MET A 1 -10.76 -20.54 -7.52
N LYS A 2 -9.60 -21.14 -7.77
CA LYS A 2 -8.48 -21.15 -6.81
C LYS A 2 -7.87 -19.76 -6.72
N ARG A 3 -7.70 -19.23 -5.50
CA ARG A 3 -7.01 -17.96 -5.26
C ARG A 3 -5.55 -18.22 -4.94
N TYR A 4 -4.68 -17.41 -5.48
CA TYR A 4 -3.24 -17.46 -5.26
C TYR A 4 -2.79 -16.24 -4.47
N THR A 5 -1.83 -16.43 -3.57
CA THR A 5 -1.06 -15.31 -3.01
C THR A 5 0.19 -15.14 -3.86
N CYS A 6 0.35 -13.96 -4.44
CA CYS A 6 1.46 -13.60 -5.31
C CYS A 6 2.25 -12.47 -4.68
N TYR A 7 3.57 -12.55 -4.73
CA TYR A 7 4.48 -11.51 -4.27
C TYR A 7 5.18 -10.88 -5.46
N LEU A 8 5.27 -9.55 -5.42
CA LEU A 8 5.75 -8.70 -6.49
C LEU A 8 6.88 -7.81 -5.97
N SER A 9 7.85 -7.49 -6.81
CA SER A 9 8.79 -6.41 -6.61
C SER A 9 8.43 -5.25 -7.53
N LEU A 10 8.51 -4.04 -7.02
CA LEU A 10 8.34 -2.82 -7.77
C LEU A 10 9.62 -2.00 -7.66
N GLY A 11 10.10 -1.41 -8.77
CA GLY A 11 11.28 -0.56 -8.77
C GLY A 11 11.17 0.58 -9.77
N ALA A 12 11.65 1.77 -9.39
CA ALA A 12 11.67 2.97 -10.24
C ALA A 12 12.94 3.78 -9.99
N ASN A 13 13.59 4.30 -11.05
CA ASN A 13 14.74 5.19 -10.90
C ASN A 13 14.72 6.43 -11.79
N LEU A 14 13.61 6.68 -12.50
CA LEU A 14 13.40 7.87 -13.31
C LEU A 14 12.17 8.66 -12.85
N GLY A 15 12.25 9.99 -12.95
CA GLY A 15 11.14 10.90 -12.64
C GLY A 15 10.74 10.89 -11.15
N GLU A 16 9.48 11.13 -10.89
CA GLU A 16 8.90 11.13 -9.53
C GLU A 16 8.69 9.69 -9.04
N ARG A 17 9.80 9.05 -8.62
CA ARG A 17 9.88 7.62 -8.26
C ARG A 17 8.79 7.21 -7.26
N GLY A 18 8.58 8.02 -6.20
CA GLY A 18 7.57 7.74 -5.17
C GLY A 18 6.14 7.76 -5.70
N GLU A 19 5.79 8.79 -6.48
CA GLU A 19 4.47 8.89 -7.11
C GLU A 19 4.24 7.75 -8.12
N THR A 20 5.27 7.40 -8.87
CA THR A 20 5.20 6.29 -9.85
C THR A 20 4.93 4.95 -9.15
N LEU A 21 5.61 4.66 -8.02
CA LEU A 21 5.35 3.45 -7.24
C LEU A 21 3.94 3.43 -6.64
N ARG A 22 3.46 4.56 -6.08
CA ARG A 22 2.09 4.66 -5.53
C ARG A 22 1.04 4.43 -6.62
N GLU A 23 1.22 5.05 -7.79
CA GLU A 23 0.31 4.88 -8.90
C GLU A 23 0.32 3.44 -9.45
N ALA A 24 1.50 2.79 -9.51
CA ALA A 24 1.60 1.37 -9.86
C ALA A 24 0.83 0.48 -8.86
N LEU A 25 0.98 0.71 -7.56
CA LEU A 25 0.25 0.00 -6.51
C LEU A 25 -1.26 0.22 -6.61
N ARG A 26 -1.69 1.45 -6.90
CA ARG A 26 -3.09 1.79 -7.13
C ARG A 26 -3.66 1.02 -8.33
N GLN A 27 -2.95 0.97 -9.45
CA GLN A 27 -3.37 0.22 -10.64
C GLN A 27 -3.34 -1.31 -10.40
N LEU A 28 -2.38 -1.84 -9.64
CA LEU A 28 -2.36 -3.24 -9.23
C LEU A 28 -3.63 -3.61 -8.43
N SER A 29 -4.07 -2.74 -7.52
CA SER A 29 -5.29 -2.96 -6.74
C SER A 29 -6.58 -2.94 -7.58
N GLN A 30 -6.53 -2.39 -8.79
CA GLN A 30 -7.64 -2.29 -9.74
C GLN A 30 -7.65 -3.40 -10.80
N LEU A 31 -6.66 -4.28 -10.80
CA LEU A 31 -6.68 -5.44 -11.70
C LEU A 31 -7.90 -6.32 -11.40
N PRO A 32 -8.56 -6.87 -12.44
CA PRO A 32 -9.70 -7.76 -12.25
C PRO A 32 -9.36 -8.88 -11.28
N GLU A 33 -10.33 -9.21 -10.40
CA GLU A 33 -10.24 -10.33 -9.47
C GLU A 33 -8.95 -10.34 -8.59
N THR A 34 -8.33 -9.18 -8.43
CA THR A 34 -7.08 -9.00 -7.70
C THR A 34 -7.29 -8.05 -6.52
N ARG A 35 -6.74 -8.42 -5.37
CA ARG A 35 -6.75 -7.60 -4.17
C ARG A 35 -5.33 -7.41 -3.67
N LEU A 36 -4.88 -6.18 -3.56
CA LEU A 36 -3.64 -5.82 -2.85
C LEU A 36 -3.83 -6.11 -1.36
N THR A 37 -2.93 -6.88 -0.75
CA THR A 37 -3.06 -7.36 0.65
C THR A 37 -1.96 -6.86 1.56
N ALA A 38 -0.79 -6.51 1.03
CA ALA A 38 0.29 -5.90 1.78
C ALA A 38 1.20 -5.10 0.83
N VAL A 39 1.84 -4.07 1.36
CA VAL A 39 2.89 -3.28 0.71
C VAL A 39 3.97 -3.00 1.74
N SER A 40 5.24 -3.15 1.37
CA SER A 40 6.37 -2.80 2.21
C SER A 40 6.58 -1.28 2.28
N PRO A 41 7.35 -0.78 3.25
CA PRO A 41 8.01 0.52 3.12
C PRO A 41 8.81 0.61 1.82
N PHE A 42 9.11 1.84 1.39
CA PHE A 42 9.98 2.06 0.23
C PHE A 42 11.45 2.08 0.65
N TYR A 43 12.31 1.56 -0.22
CA TYR A 43 13.74 1.45 0.01
C TYR A 43 14.52 2.07 -1.13
N GLU A 44 15.50 2.89 -0.80
CA GLU A 44 16.46 3.42 -1.75
C GLU A 44 17.66 2.49 -1.87
N THR A 45 18.08 2.21 -3.10
CA THR A 45 19.21 1.31 -3.38
C THR A 45 20.06 1.84 -4.51
N ALA A 46 21.37 1.55 -4.44
CA ALA A 46 22.24 1.74 -5.58
C ALA A 46 21.78 0.88 -6.77
N PRO A 47 22.07 1.30 -8.01
CA PRO A 47 21.80 0.49 -9.20
C PRO A 47 22.52 -0.85 -9.13
N TRP A 48 21.83 -1.91 -9.54
CA TRP A 48 22.41 -3.24 -9.64
C TRP A 48 22.79 -3.55 -11.11
N GLY A 49 24.04 -3.95 -11.35
CA GLY A 49 24.56 -4.25 -12.69
C GLY A 49 25.16 -3.02 -13.38
N LYS A 50 24.37 -2.15 -14.01
CA LYS A 50 24.85 -0.90 -14.64
C LYS A 50 24.85 0.23 -13.60
N LEU A 51 26.04 0.69 -13.17
CA LEU A 51 26.17 1.65 -12.07
C LEU A 51 25.93 3.11 -12.46
N ASP A 52 26.09 3.45 -13.76
CA ASP A 52 25.92 4.82 -14.27
C ASP A 52 24.43 5.13 -14.53
N GLN A 53 23.68 5.19 -13.43
CA GLN A 53 22.24 5.56 -13.45
C GLN A 53 21.78 6.00 -12.05
N PRO A 54 20.68 6.73 -11.93
CA PRO A 54 20.13 7.15 -10.63
C PRO A 54 19.80 5.97 -9.72
N ALA A 55 19.84 6.20 -8.41
CA ALA A 55 19.39 5.25 -7.40
C ALA A 55 17.94 4.83 -7.61
N PHE A 56 17.66 3.57 -7.33
CA PHE A 56 16.31 3.01 -7.40
C PHE A 56 15.53 3.25 -6.11
N LEU A 57 14.24 3.43 -6.26
CA LEU A 57 13.27 3.28 -5.18
C LEU A 57 12.55 1.96 -5.39
N ASN A 58 12.57 1.08 -4.39
CA ASN A 58 12.03 -0.28 -4.46
C ASN A 58 10.98 -0.54 -3.38
N ALA A 59 10.02 -1.41 -3.68
CA ALA A 59 9.03 -1.90 -2.75
C ALA A 59 8.66 -3.35 -3.07
N ALA A 60 8.10 -4.05 -2.10
CA ALA A 60 7.42 -5.32 -2.31
C ALA A 60 5.91 -5.15 -2.11
N ALA A 61 5.14 -5.93 -2.85
CA ALA A 61 3.70 -6.00 -2.70
C ALA A 61 3.21 -7.45 -2.67
N ALA A 62 2.16 -7.70 -1.92
CA ALA A 62 1.45 -8.97 -1.95
C ALA A 62 0.04 -8.77 -2.51
N VAL A 63 -0.38 -9.62 -3.43
CA VAL A 63 -1.73 -9.64 -3.98
C VAL A 63 -2.37 -11.01 -3.83
N LYS A 64 -3.68 -11.04 -3.62
CA LYS A 64 -4.50 -12.25 -3.77
C LYS A 64 -5.31 -12.13 -5.04
N THR A 65 -5.18 -13.12 -5.94
CA THR A 65 -5.83 -13.09 -7.25
C THR A 65 -6.30 -14.46 -7.70
N THR A 66 -7.27 -14.52 -8.62
CA THR A 66 -7.65 -15.72 -9.38
C THR A 66 -7.07 -15.73 -10.79
N LEU A 67 -6.36 -14.65 -11.17
CA LEU A 67 -5.67 -14.62 -12.46
C LEU A 67 -4.59 -15.70 -12.54
N THR A 68 -4.39 -16.25 -13.72
CA THR A 68 -3.23 -17.12 -13.98
C THR A 68 -1.92 -16.33 -13.88
N PRO A 69 -0.77 -16.99 -13.66
CA PRO A 69 0.52 -16.28 -13.62
C PRO A 69 0.77 -15.43 -14.86
N GLN A 70 0.42 -15.91 -16.05
CA GLN A 70 0.56 -15.18 -17.32
C GLN A 70 -0.38 -13.97 -17.39
N GLN A 71 -1.63 -14.11 -16.96
CA GLN A 71 -2.58 -12.99 -16.92
C GLN A 71 -2.13 -11.90 -15.96
N LEU A 72 -1.59 -12.28 -14.80
CA LEU A 72 -1.03 -11.32 -13.83
C LEU A 72 0.21 -10.63 -14.43
N LEU A 73 1.13 -11.37 -15.06
CA LEU A 73 2.29 -10.79 -15.75
C LEU A 73 1.86 -9.76 -16.80
N HIS A 74 0.90 -10.13 -17.65
CA HIS A 74 0.37 -9.20 -18.66
C HIS A 74 -0.32 -7.98 -18.01
N GLY A 75 -0.94 -8.16 -16.84
CA GLY A 75 -1.49 -7.08 -16.03
C GLY A 75 -0.39 -6.09 -15.61
N CYS A 76 0.69 -6.59 -15.02
CA CYS A 76 1.85 -5.80 -14.61
C CYS A 76 2.46 -5.05 -15.81
N GLN A 77 2.68 -5.73 -16.92
CA GLN A 77 3.22 -5.11 -18.15
C GLN A 77 2.31 -4.03 -18.75
N ARG A 78 0.99 -4.12 -18.59
CA ARG A 78 0.07 -3.03 -18.98
C ARG A 78 0.23 -1.82 -18.07
N ILE A 79 0.37 -2.04 -16.78
CA ILE A 79 0.62 -0.97 -15.81
C ILE A 79 1.93 -0.26 -16.11
N GLU A 80 3.01 -1.00 -16.34
CA GLU A 80 4.31 -0.46 -16.71
C GLU A 80 4.23 0.43 -17.96
N ARG A 81 3.56 -0.05 -19.01
CA ARG A 81 3.36 0.73 -20.24
C ARG A 81 2.52 1.99 -20.02
N ALA A 82 1.47 1.91 -19.21
CA ALA A 82 0.61 3.05 -18.87
C ALA A 82 1.39 4.12 -18.08
N LEU A 83 2.40 3.71 -17.30
CA LEU A 83 3.29 4.59 -16.55
C LEU A 83 4.54 5.03 -17.33
N GLY A 84 4.53 4.83 -18.64
CA GLY A 84 5.55 5.36 -19.54
C GLY A 84 6.84 4.53 -19.61
N ARG A 85 6.80 3.25 -19.23
CA ARG A 85 7.96 2.36 -19.40
C ARG A 85 8.27 2.19 -20.88
N VAL A 86 9.47 2.62 -21.28
CA VAL A 86 10.06 2.34 -22.60
C VAL A 86 11.29 1.45 -22.39
N ARG A 87 11.36 0.32 -23.08
CA ARG A 87 12.52 -0.59 -23.03
C ARG A 87 13.58 -0.07 -24.00
N HIS A 88 14.63 0.58 -23.50
CA HIS A 88 15.75 1.03 -24.32
C HIS A 88 16.93 0.07 -24.25
N GLU A 89 17.28 -0.42 -23.04
CA GLU A 89 18.45 -1.28 -22.78
C GLU A 89 18.16 -2.34 -21.72
N HIS A 90 18.94 -3.43 -21.75
CA HIS A 90 18.93 -4.44 -20.69
C HIS A 90 19.60 -3.83 -19.43
N TRP A 91 18.91 -3.85 -18.28
CA TRP A 91 19.32 -3.23 -17.00
C TRP A 91 19.47 -1.69 -17.03
N GLY A 92 18.88 -1.01 -18.00
CA GLY A 92 18.86 0.44 -18.07
C GLY A 92 17.90 1.09 -17.06
N ALA A 93 18.01 2.42 -16.97
CA ALA A 93 17.10 3.24 -16.18
C ALA A 93 15.65 3.10 -16.68
N ARG A 94 14.69 3.10 -15.74
CA ARG A 94 13.28 2.86 -16.07
C ARG A 94 12.34 3.62 -15.14
N THR A 95 11.21 4.04 -15.70
CA THR A 95 10.15 4.71 -14.93
C THR A 95 9.55 3.78 -13.89
N ILE A 96 9.31 2.51 -14.26
CA ILE A 96 8.76 1.48 -13.37
C ILE A 96 9.16 0.08 -13.87
N ASP A 97 9.37 -0.84 -12.95
CA ASP A 97 9.53 -2.27 -13.17
C ASP A 97 8.66 -3.03 -12.18
N ILE A 98 7.91 -4.02 -12.63
CA ILE A 98 7.04 -4.84 -11.79
C ILE A 98 7.32 -6.31 -12.06
N ASP A 99 8.11 -6.95 -11.20
CA ASP A 99 8.49 -8.36 -11.32
C ASP A 99 7.60 -9.24 -10.46
N LEU A 100 7.14 -10.37 -11.03
CA LEU A 100 6.53 -11.46 -10.27
C LEU A 100 7.63 -12.26 -9.58
N LEU A 101 7.65 -12.24 -8.25
CA LEU A 101 8.68 -12.92 -7.45
C LEU A 101 8.34 -14.37 -7.15
N TYR A 102 7.15 -14.57 -6.60
CA TYR A 102 6.72 -15.86 -6.08
C TYR A 102 5.20 -15.96 -6.07
N ILE A 103 4.69 -17.13 -6.41
CA ILE A 103 3.27 -17.48 -6.30
C ILE A 103 3.15 -18.76 -5.47
N ALA A 104 2.40 -18.72 -4.39
CA ALA A 104 2.26 -19.83 -3.47
C ALA A 104 1.78 -21.12 -4.18
N GLY A 105 2.59 -22.16 -4.11
CA GLY A 105 2.29 -23.45 -4.71
C GLY A 105 2.39 -23.50 -6.25
N VAL A 106 3.08 -22.53 -6.86
CA VAL A 106 3.32 -22.48 -8.30
C VAL A 106 4.82 -22.49 -8.60
N SER A 107 5.27 -23.44 -9.40
CA SER A 107 6.57 -23.46 -10.05
C SER A 107 6.34 -23.44 -11.55
N LEU A 108 7.00 -22.53 -12.24
CA LEU A 108 6.82 -22.32 -13.68
C LEU A 108 8.16 -22.01 -14.34
N ALA A 109 8.43 -22.63 -15.46
CA ALA A 109 9.57 -22.32 -16.30
C ALA A 109 9.09 -22.21 -17.76
N SER A 110 8.86 -20.98 -18.20
CA SER A 110 8.50 -20.66 -19.58
C SER A 110 9.39 -19.56 -20.15
N PRO A 111 9.43 -19.34 -21.45
CA PRO A 111 10.21 -18.26 -22.04
C PRO A 111 9.84 -16.87 -21.54
N GLU A 112 8.61 -16.66 -21.10
CA GLU A 112 8.09 -15.36 -20.65
C GLU A 112 8.14 -15.18 -19.14
N LEU A 113 8.08 -16.28 -18.36
CA LEU A 113 7.96 -16.24 -16.90
C LEU A 113 8.59 -17.46 -16.24
N VAL A 114 9.48 -17.20 -15.31
CA VAL A 114 10.06 -18.22 -14.41
C VAL A 114 9.65 -17.88 -12.98
N LEU A 115 9.06 -18.85 -12.27
CA LEU A 115 8.67 -18.73 -10.86
C LEU A 115 9.15 -19.94 -10.06
N PRO A 116 9.74 -19.74 -8.89
CA PRO A 116 10.18 -18.48 -8.30
C PRO A 116 11.10 -17.67 -9.21
N HIS A 117 11.13 -16.34 -9.05
CA HIS A 117 11.97 -15.48 -9.86
C HIS A 117 13.47 -15.85 -9.69
N PRO A 118 14.25 -16.04 -10.77
CA PRO A 118 15.60 -16.64 -10.70
C PRO A 118 16.58 -15.92 -9.79
N TYR A 119 16.45 -14.60 -9.65
CA TYR A 119 17.38 -13.79 -8.84
C TYR A 119 16.77 -13.33 -7.50
N LEU A 120 15.65 -13.93 -7.08
CA LEU A 120 14.93 -13.49 -5.88
C LEU A 120 15.82 -13.56 -4.63
N THR A 121 16.57 -14.66 -4.45
CA THR A 121 17.40 -14.91 -3.27
C THR A 121 18.78 -14.23 -3.30
N GLN A 122 19.09 -13.50 -4.37
CA GLN A 122 20.39 -12.87 -4.59
C GLN A 122 20.36 -11.33 -4.50
N ARG A 123 19.19 -10.72 -4.32
CA ARG A 123 18.99 -9.28 -4.42
C ARG A 123 18.44 -8.70 -3.12
N ALA A 124 19.24 -7.90 -2.42
CA ALA A 124 18.79 -7.26 -1.18
C ALA A 124 17.62 -6.31 -1.39
N PHE A 125 17.59 -5.58 -2.52
CA PHE A 125 16.47 -4.69 -2.87
C PHE A 125 15.14 -5.39 -3.14
N VAL A 126 15.15 -6.72 -3.30
CA VAL A 126 13.97 -7.58 -3.36
C VAL A 126 13.67 -8.17 -1.99
N LEU A 127 14.69 -8.75 -1.33
CA LEU A 127 14.52 -9.51 -0.09
C LEU A 127 14.14 -8.63 1.09
N ARG A 128 14.74 -7.44 1.24
CA ARG A 128 14.44 -6.54 2.38
C ARG A 128 12.99 -6.09 2.37
N PRO A 129 12.44 -5.51 1.27
CA PRO A 129 11.02 -5.18 1.20
C PRO A 129 10.11 -6.41 1.35
N LEU A 130 10.52 -7.55 0.79
CA LEU A 130 9.72 -8.78 0.90
C LEU A 130 9.67 -9.30 2.35
N ALA A 131 10.75 -9.17 3.11
CA ALA A 131 10.81 -9.57 4.52
C ALA A 131 9.86 -8.75 5.41
N ASP A 132 9.59 -7.49 5.08
CA ASP A 132 8.63 -6.67 5.84
C ASP A 132 7.19 -7.19 5.73
N ILE A 133 6.83 -7.78 4.60
CA ILE A 133 5.45 -8.24 4.35
C ILE A 133 5.27 -9.75 4.44
N ALA A 134 6.35 -10.52 4.38
CA ALA A 134 6.34 -11.97 4.40
C ALA A 134 7.64 -12.58 4.95
N PRO A 135 8.06 -12.28 6.19
CA PRO A 135 9.34 -12.73 6.75
C PRO A 135 9.47 -14.25 6.81
N GLU A 136 8.36 -14.94 7.09
CA GLU A 136 8.28 -16.40 7.22
C GLU A 136 8.02 -17.14 5.89
N LEU A 137 7.94 -16.43 4.77
CA LEU A 137 7.76 -17.05 3.46
C LEU A 137 8.97 -17.91 3.12
N VAL A 138 8.74 -19.21 2.94
CA VAL A 138 9.80 -20.15 2.61
C VAL A 138 10.05 -20.17 1.10
N ILE A 139 11.29 -19.87 0.71
CA ILE A 139 11.79 -19.92 -0.66
C ILE A 139 13.03 -20.79 -0.68
N GLU A 140 13.05 -21.80 -1.55
CA GLU A 140 14.16 -22.78 -1.62
C GLU A 140 14.56 -23.37 -0.26
N GLY A 141 13.56 -23.66 0.57
CA GLY A 141 13.74 -24.31 1.87
C GLY A 141 14.18 -23.39 3.01
N ARG A 142 14.29 -22.07 2.79
CA ARG A 142 14.64 -21.08 3.83
C ARG A 142 13.63 -19.94 3.90
N PRO A 143 13.30 -19.42 5.09
CA PRO A 143 12.52 -18.20 5.25
C PRO A 143 13.20 -16.99 4.58
N VAL A 144 12.39 -16.06 4.05
CA VAL A 144 12.90 -14.81 3.44
C VAL A 144 13.78 -14.03 4.40
N GLN A 145 13.43 -13.99 5.67
CA GLN A 145 14.23 -13.33 6.70
C GLN A 145 15.66 -13.90 6.83
N GLU A 146 15.84 -15.20 6.61
CA GLU A 146 17.17 -15.80 6.61
C GLU A 146 17.97 -15.50 5.33
N TRP A 147 17.28 -15.41 4.18
CA TRP A 147 17.92 -14.99 2.93
C TRP A 147 18.47 -13.57 2.99
N CYS A 148 17.81 -12.66 3.75
CA CYS A 148 18.33 -11.30 3.94
C CYS A 148 19.76 -11.27 4.50
N ARG A 149 20.14 -12.25 5.33
CA ARG A 149 21.50 -12.35 5.90
C ARG A 149 22.56 -12.67 4.84
N SER A 150 22.19 -13.35 3.78
CA SER A 150 23.12 -13.72 2.70
C SER A 150 23.44 -12.58 1.73
N VAL A 151 22.76 -11.43 1.87
CA VAL A 151 22.89 -10.24 1.02
C VAL A 151 23.11 -8.96 1.83
N GLU A 152 23.59 -9.07 3.06
CA GLU A 152 23.84 -7.94 3.97
C GLU A 152 24.92 -6.97 3.47
N ASP A 153 25.79 -7.41 2.56
CA ASP A 153 26.78 -6.61 1.88
C ASP A 153 26.20 -5.63 0.84
N GLN A 154 24.95 -5.83 0.44
CA GLN A 154 24.24 -4.95 -0.49
C GLN A 154 23.50 -3.86 0.29
N GLU A 155 23.86 -2.60 0.02
CA GLU A 155 23.27 -1.47 0.72
C GLU A 155 21.80 -1.23 0.31
N VAL A 156 20.91 -1.22 1.30
CA VAL A 156 19.49 -0.95 1.15
C VAL A 156 19.05 -0.04 2.29
N SER A 157 18.67 1.18 1.97
CA SER A 157 18.30 2.20 2.96
C SER A 157 16.79 2.46 2.94
N PRO A 158 16.12 2.51 4.10
CA PRO A 158 14.72 2.92 4.16
C PRO A 158 14.55 4.34 3.60
N ALA A 159 13.58 4.51 2.69
CA ALA A 159 13.21 5.81 2.14
C ALA A 159 11.94 6.32 2.84
N ALA A 160 12.02 6.55 4.14
CA ALA A 160 10.87 6.88 5.01
C ALA A 160 10.05 8.09 4.52
N GLU A 161 10.71 9.12 3.98
CA GLU A 161 10.05 10.31 3.45
C GLU A 161 9.23 10.04 2.17
N LEU A 162 9.59 9.00 1.43
CA LEU A 162 8.94 8.58 0.19
C LEU A 162 8.05 7.36 0.40
N SER A 163 8.38 6.57 1.41
CA SER A 163 7.45 5.55 1.91
C SER A 163 6.31 6.30 2.54
N ASP A 164 5.24 6.39 1.85
CA ASP A 164 4.01 6.67 2.52
C ASP A 164 3.37 5.31 2.90
N PRO A 165 3.70 4.74 4.05
CA PRO A 165 2.64 4.18 4.83
C PRO A 165 1.91 5.42 5.30
N TRP A 166 0.80 5.76 4.68
CA TRP A 166 -0.12 6.65 5.28
C TRP A 166 -0.32 6.14 6.70
N PRO A 167 0.08 6.86 7.76
CA PRO A 167 -0.14 6.42 9.12
C PRO A 167 -1.63 6.52 9.43
N LEU A 168 -2.44 6.00 8.51
CA LEU A 168 -3.89 6.08 8.47
C LEU A 168 -4.45 4.70 8.69
N SER A 169 -4.91 4.47 9.89
CA SER A 169 -5.76 3.33 10.18
C SER A 169 -7.19 3.64 9.76
N MET A 170 -7.91 2.64 9.29
CA MET A 170 -9.35 2.75 9.00
C MET A 170 -10.12 1.82 9.92
N ILE A 171 -11.16 2.35 10.55
CA ILE A 171 -12.10 1.55 11.33
C ILE A 171 -13.53 1.77 10.79
N ALA A 172 -14.19 0.68 10.42
CA ALA A 172 -15.56 0.68 9.96
C ALA A 172 -16.26 -0.62 10.34
N CYS A 173 -17.54 -0.54 10.75
CA CYS A 173 -18.42 -1.68 10.88
C CYS A 173 -19.21 -1.82 9.58
N ILE A 174 -19.13 -2.98 8.93
CA ILE A 174 -19.76 -3.22 7.63
C ILE A 174 -20.64 -4.46 7.68
N ASP A 175 -21.75 -4.45 6.93
CA ASP A 175 -22.57 -5.64 6.72
C ASP A 175 -22.00 -6.59 5.65
N GLU A 176 -22.68 -7.69 5.36
CA GLU A 176 -22.30 -8.64 4.31
C GLU A 176 -22.27 -8.01 2.91
N GLY A 177 -23.09 -6.99 2.68
CA GLY A 177 -23.15 -6.20 1.46
C GLY A 177 -22.11 -5.09 1.39
N ARG A 178 -21.22 -4.97 2.41
CA ARG A 178 -20.22 -3.90 2.58
C ARG A 178 -20.85 -2.51 2.79
N GLY A 179 -22.09 -2.45 3.24
CA GLY A 179 -22.74 -1.23 3.68
C GLY A 179 -22.22 -0.81 5.06
N ILE A 180 -22.01 0.48 5.26
CA ILE A 180 -21.61 1.08 6.54
C ILE A 180 -22.83 1.73 7.20
N GLY A 181 -23.68 2.37 6.41
CA GLY A 181 -24.84 3.13 6.86
C GLY A 181 -25.89 3.32 5.79
N TYR A 182 -27.07 3.76 6.22
CA TYR A 182 -28.19 4.09 5.34
C TYR A 182 -28.91 5.34 5.86
N ARG A 183 -29.15 6.32 4.99
CA ARG A 183 -29.83 7.59 5.31
C ARG A 183 -29.22 8.38 6.47
N GLY A 184 -27.89 8.29 6.64
CA GLY A 184 -27.16 9.02 7.68
C GLY A 184 -27.09 8.33 9.04
N GLU A 185 -27.56 7.07 9.14
CA GLU A 185 -27.50 6.25 10.35
C GLU A 185 -26.64 5.00 10.10
N LEU A 186 -26.01 4.48 11.14
CA LEU A 186 -25.29 3.20 11.08
C LEU A 186 -26.29 2.07 10.85
N LEU A 187 -25.93 1.10 9.99
CA LEU A 187 -26.77 -0.08 9.72
C LEU A 187 -26.98 -0.94 10.97
N VAL A 188 -25.99 -0.99 11.85
CA VAL A 188 -26.03 -1.80 13.07
C VAL A 188 -25.49 -0.98 14.24
N HIS A 189 -26.20 -1.01 15.34
CA HIS A 189 -25.77 -0.43 16.62
C HIS A 189 -25.29 -1.56 17.54
N LEU A 190 -23.98 -1.81 17.59
CA LEU A 190 -23.34 -2.78 18.46
C LEU A 190 -22.58 -2.06 19.57
N PRO A 191 -23.03 -2.17 20.86
CA PRO A 191 -22.35 -1.52 21.98
C PRO A 191 -20.88 -1.88 22.11
N GLU A 192 -20.52 -3.15 21.81
CA GLU A 192 -19.16 -3.64 21.87
C GLU A 192 -18.28 -3.04 20.76
N ASP A 193 -18.81 -2.88 19.54
CA ASP A 193 -18.12 -2.21 18.44
C ASP A 193 -17.86 -0.74 18.78
N MET A 194 -18.85 -0.05 19.34
CA MET A 194 -18.69 1.32 19.80
C MET A 194 -17.68 1.46 20.94
N LYS A 195 -17.57 0.46 21.82
CA LYS A 195 -16.54 0.41 22.87
C LYS A 195 -15.17 0.20 22.26
N HIS A 196 -15.04 -0.71 21.31
CA HIS A 196 -13.80 -0.97 20.58
C HIS A 196 -13.34 0.28 19.79
N PHE A 197 -14.23 0.90 19.05
CA PHE A 197 -13.97 2.16 18.35
C PHE A 197 -13.43 3.25 19.29
N ARG A 198 -14.07 3.43 20.45
CA ARG A 198 -13.61 4.41 21.45
C ARG A 198 -12.23 4.07 22.00
N ALA A 199 -11.98 2.80 22.29
CA ALA A 199 -10.69 2.34 22.84
C ALA A 199 -9.53 2.62 21.86
N LEU A 200 -9.75 2.40 20.56
CA LEU A 200 -8.73 2.59 19.54
C LEU A 200 -8.49 4.07 19.20
N THR A 201 -9.55 4.86 19.12
CA THR A 201 -9.44 6.23 18.58
C THR A 201 -9.25 7.33 19.63
N THR A 202 -9.44 7.02 20.93
CA THR A 202 -9.30 8.02 21.99
C THR A 202 -7.85 8.44 22.20
N GLY A 203 -7.59 9.73 22.15
CA GLY A 203 -6.26 10.32 22.26
C GLY A 203 -5.60 10.57 20.90
N GLY A 204 -6.11 9.96 19.83
CA GLY A 204 -5.59 10.11 18.49
C GLY A 204 -6.33 11.17 17.65
N THR A 205 -5.98 11.24 16.38
CA THR A 205 -6.61 12.08 15.36
C THR A 205 -7.64 11.28 14.57
N VAL A 206 -8.83 11.83 14.38
CA VAL A 206 -9.86 11.24 13.51
C VAL A 206 -10.08 12.14 12.30
N ILE A 207 -10.07 11.54 11.12
CA ILE A 207 -10.36 12.20 9.85
C ILE A 207 -11.72 11.70 9.36
N MET A 208 -12.61 12.58 8.97
CA MET A 208 -13.94 12.24 8.52
C MET A 208 -14.47 13.21 7.47
N GLY A 209 -15.45 12.78 6.69
CA GLY A 209 -16.24 13.68 5.86
C GLY A 209 -17.24 14.51 6.67
N ARG A 210 -17.65 15.68 6.16
CA ARG A 210 -18.65 16.53 6.81
C ARG A 210 -19.94 15.77 7.13
N LYS A 211 -20.44 14.94 6.23
CA LYS A 211 -21.67 14.15 6.45
C LYS A 211 -21.56 13.23 7.66
N THR A 212 -20.39 12.65 7.89
CA THR A 212 -20.12 11.82 9.07
C THR A 212 -20.19 12.67 10.36
N LEU A 213 -19.58 13.85 10.36
CA LEU A 213 -19.69 14.77 11.49
C LEU A 213 -21.17 15.14 11.76
N ASP A 214 -21.91 15.48 10.71
CA ASP A 214 -23.32 15.87 10.81
C ASP A 214 -24.22 14.74 11.34
N SER A 215 -23.81 13.46 11.17
CA SER A 215 -24.53 12.28 11.70
C SER A 215 -24.30 12.03 13.20
N PHE A 216 -23.31 12.68 13.80
CA PHE A 216 -23.08 12.54 15.24
C PHE A 216 -24.13 13.30 16.07
N PRO A 217 -24.38 12.89 17.31
CA PRO A 217 -25.35 13.55 18.17
C PRO A 217 -25.11 15.06 18.29
N GLY A 218 -26.06 15.85 17.75
CA GLY A 218 -25.96 17.31 17.67
C GLY A 218 -24.85 17.83 16.74
N GLY A 219 -24.33 17.01 15.81
CA GLY A 219 -23.24 17.38 14.91
C GLY A 219 -21.94 17.77 15.64
N ARG A 220 -21.69 17.22 16.82
CA ARG A 220 -20.56 17.57 17.67
C ARG A 220 -19.34 16.70 17.35
N PRO A 221 -18.11 17.28 17.42
CA PRO A 221 -16.89 16.48 17.26
C PRO A 221 -16.73 15.46 18.37
N LEU A 222 -15.99 14.40 18.07
CA LEU A 222 -15.71 13.36 19.05
C LEU A 222 -14.80 13.89 20.18
N PRO A 223 -15.21 13.74 21.46
CA PRO A 223 -14.45 14.25 22.58
C PRO A 223 -13.13 13.49 22.76
N LYS A 224 -12.10 14.17 23.30
CA LYS A 224 -10.76 13.63 23.56
C LYS A 224 -10.06 13.08 22.30
N ARG A 225 -10.34 13.70 21.15
CA ARG A 225 -9.73 13.40 19.84
C ARG A 225 -9.51 14.70 19.11
N ARG A 226 -8.49 14.75 18.30
CA ARG A 226 -8.33 15.76 17.29
C ARG A 226 -9.25 15.43 16.13
N ASN A 227 -10.12 16.35 15.71
CA ASN A 227 -11.12 16.10 14.68
C ASN A 227 -10.78 16.89 13.41
N ILE A 228 -10.43 16.22 12.34
CA ILE A 228 -10.18 16.82 11.02
C ILE A 228 -11.35 16.45 10.10
N VAL A 229 -11.97 17.47 9.50
CA VAL A 229 -13.15 17.30 8.65
C VAL A 229 -12.88 17.72 7.23
N ILE A 230 -13.10 16.81 6.29
CA ILE A 230 -12.96 17.05 4.87
C ILE A 230 -14.29 17.52 4.31
N THR A 231 -14.31 18.68 3.63
CA THR A 231 -15.50 19.22 2.99
C THR A 231 -15.16 20.09 1.77
N HIS A 232 -15.98 20.05 0.75
CA HIS A 232 -15.87 20.96 -0.39
C HIS A 232 -16.51 22.35 -0.14
N CYS A 233 -17.18 22.55 1.00
CA CYS A 233 -17.79 23.82 1.34
C CYS A 233 -16.72 24.77 1.96
N PRO A 234 -16.35 25.87 1.29
CA PRO A 234 -15.26 26.73 1.73
C PRO A 234 -15.59 27.48 3.03
N ASP A 235 -16.85 27.80 3.26
CA ASP A 235 -17.32 28.57 4.41
C ASP A 235 -17.74 27.68 5.60
N PHE A 236 -17.52 26.36 5.50
CA PHE A 236 -17.88 25.46 6.59
C PHE A 236 -16.89 25.61 7.76
N SER A 237 -17.43 25.83 8.94
CA SER A 237 -16.68 25.82 10.19
C SER A 237 -17.44 25.07 11.28
N ARG A 238 -16.73 24.45 12.20
CA ARG A 238 -17.30 23.78 13.37
C ARG A 238 -16.32 23.87 14.52
N GLU A 239 -16.81 24.37 15.65
CA GLU A 239 -16.02 24.45 16.88
C GLU A 239 -15.49 23.04 17.26
N GLY A 240 -14.18 22.96 17.59
CA GLY A 240 -13.52 21.71 17.92
C GLY A 240 -13.15 20.84 16.71
N CYS A 241 -13.27 21.37 15.49
CA CYS A 241 -12.85 20.70 14.25
C CYS A 241 -11.84 21.56 13.48
N GLU A 242 -10.88 20.90 12.86
CA GLU A 242 -10.00 21.48 11.84
C GLU A 242 -10.59 21.12 10.45
N ILE A 243 -10.76 22.13 9.61
CA ILE A 243 -11.44 21.97 8.31
C ILE A 243 -10.40 21.98 7.21
N VAL A 244 -10.52 21.00 6.30
CA VAL A 244 -9.70 20.88 5.11
C VAL A 244 -10.55 20.55 3.89
N HIS A 245 -10.02 20.77 2.69
CA HIS A 245 -10.78 20.60 1.45
C HIS A 245 -10.37 19.39 0.63
N THR A 246 -9.21 18.78 0.95
CA THR A 246 -8.74 17.56 0.27
C THR A 246 -8.26 16.50 1.28
N PRO A 247 -8.31 15.21 0.92
CA PRO A 247 -7.70 14.14 1.72
C PRO A 247 -6.21 14.37 1.97
N LYS A 248 -5.48 14.89 0.98
CA LYS A 248 -4.05 15.19 1.07
C LYS A 248 -3.75 16.24 2.15
N ASP A 249 -4.59 17.28 2.23
CA ASP A 249 -4.43 18.29 3.27
C ASP A 249 -4.77 17.74 4.66
N ALA A 250 -5.76 16.85 4.76
CA ALA A 250 -6.09 16.18 6.03
C ALA A 250 -4.91 15.38 6.58
N LEU A 251 -4.23 14.64 5.73
CA LEU A 251 -3.07 13.83 6.12
C LEU A 251 -1.86 14.70 6.48
N ARG A 252 -1.58 15.73 5.66
CA ARG A 252 -0.52 16.69 5.98
C ARG A 252 -0.77 17.37 7.32
N LEU A 253 -2.03 17.70 7.61
CA LEU A 253 -2.42 18.36 8.86
C LEU A 253 -2.35 17.40 10.05
N ALA A 254 -2.68 16.12 9.85
CA ALA A 254 -2.56 15.09 10.88
C ALA A 254 -1.11 14.90 11.35
N GLY A 255 -0.13 14.98 10.43
CA GLY A 255 1.29 14.87 10.76
C GLY A 255 1.77 13.43 10.98
N ASP A 256 3.09 13.31 11.18
CA ASP A 256 3.76 12.04 11.39
C ASP A 256 3.88 11.75 12.91
N GLY A 257 3.26 10.71 13.40
CA GLY A 257 3.50 10.24 14.78
C GLY A 257 2.29 10.22 15.71
N GLU A 258 1.11 10.53 15.23
CA GLU A 258 -0.15 10.35 15.94
C GLU A 258 -0.91 9.13 15.40
N ASP A 259 -1.69 8.47 16.26
CA ASP A 259 -2.68 7.48 15.81
C ASP A 259 -3.75 8.18 14.97
N VAL A 260 -3.66 8.06 13.64
CA VAL A 260 -4.58 8.69 12.69
C VAL A 260 -5.60 7.68 12.18
N TRP A 261 -6.87 8.01 12.31
CA TRP A 261 -7.99 7.13 12.01
C TRP A 261 -8.93 7.76 10.99
N LEU A 262 -9.10 7.12 9.82
CA LEU A 262 -10.19 7.46 8.92
C LEU A 262 -11.48 6.78 9.41
N ILE A 263 -12.51 7.57 9.64
CA ILE A 263 -13.79 7.11 10.19
C ILE A 263 -14.96 7.58 9.33
N GLY A 264 -16.04 6.83 9.37
CA GLY A 264 -17.28 7.13 8.66
C GLY A 264 -17.40 6.46 7.30
N GLY A 265 -18.48 6.78 6.57
CA GLY A 265 -18.85 6.21 5.27
C GLY A 265 -20.14 6.83 4.72
#